data_07ede44adbad77dd73a720548dfc43a3
#
_entry.id   07ede44adbad77dd73a720548dfc43a3
#
_cell.length_a   1.000
_cell.length_b   1.000
_cell.length_c   1.000
_cell.angle_alpha   90.00
_cell.angle_beta   90.00
_cell.angle_gamma   90.00
#
_symmetry.space_group_name_H-M   'P 1'
#
loop_
_entity.id
_entity.type
_entity.pdbx_description
1 polymer ?
#
loop_
_entity_poly.entity_id
_entity_poly.type
_entity_poly.pdbx_seq_one_letter_code
_entity_poly.pdbx_strand_id
1 'polypeptide(L)'
;MDFLNSYLYEIDRPVDFIIEDPIAIATEFAQHYQLTVVLKSVPVTIASPDGQVWLNSTGNSGLATAGSGDVLTGVIAGFMAQGLTATQSAVTSVYLHGLAGDIASARLGEYSLMATDILNELPKAIKETIQNQEKKKTSWVDSFLSI
;
A
#
# COMPACT_ATOMS: atom_id res chain seq x y z
N MET A 1 -9.77 -20.08 7.03
CA MET A 1 -8.37 -20.34 6.68
C MET A 1 -8.10 -19.44 5.50
N ASP A 2 -7.23 -18.46 5.64
CA ASP A 2 -6.97 -17.57 4.53
C ASP A 2 -6.15 -18.25 3.42
N PHE A 3 -6.15 -17.66 2.24
CA PHE A 3 -5.52 -18.22 1.06
C PHE A 3 -3.99 -18.36 1.21
N LEU A 4 -3.39 -17.44 1.96
CA LEU A 4 -1.95 -17.46 2.20
C LEU A 4 -1.52 -18.63 3.11
N ASN A 5 -2.33 -18.96 4.13
CA ASN A 5 -2.10 -20.13 4.98
C ASN A 5 -2.21 -21.43 4.17
N SER A 6 -3.14 -21.49 3.21
CA SER A 6 -3.25 -22.64 2.32
C SER A 6 -2.00 -22.80 1.45
N TYR A 7 -1.46 -21.70 0.94
CA TYR A 7 -0.22 -21.70 0.16
C TYR A 7 0.99 -22.15 0.99
N LEU A 8 1.12 -21.63 2.23
CA LEU A 8 2.22 -22.02 3.11
C LEU A 8 2.19 -23.50 3.47
N TYR A 9 1.00 -24.06 3.62
CA TYR A 9 0.82 -25.51 3.84
C TYR A 9 1.26 -26.32 2.61
N GLU A 10 0.95 -25.82 1.41
CA GLU A 10 1.30 -26.47 0.14
C GLU A 10 2.82 -26.51 -0.11
N ILE A 11 3.56 -25.48 0.34
CA ILE A 11 5.04 -25.42 0.22
C ILE A 11 5.78 -25.90 1.48
N ASP A 12 5.05 -26.54 2.42
CA ASP A 12 5.61 -27.08 3.68
C ASP A 12 6.42 -26.04 4.50
N ARG A 13 5.94 -24.79 4.55
CA ARG A 13 6.55 -23.73 5.35
C ARG A 13 5.69 -23.36 6.55
N PRO A 14 6.28 -23.15 7.76
CA PRO A 14 5.54 -22.73 8.92
C PRO A 14 4.97 -21.32 8.76
N VAL A 15 3.82 -21.05 9.40
CA VAL A 15 3.17 -19.73 9.39
C VAL A 15 4.09 -18.63 9.95
N ASP A 16 4.97 -18.97 10.87
CA ASP A 16 5.97 -18.06 11.46
C ASP A 16 6.92 -17.46 10.41
N PHE A 17 7.11 -18.14 9.28
CA PHE A 17 7.93 -17.63 8.17
C PHE A 17 7.41 -16.31 7.57
N ILE A 18 6.09 -16.08 7.59
CA ILE A 18 5.52 -14.79 7.14
C ILE A 18 5.99 -13.64 8.05
N ILE A 19 6.17 -13.92 9.34
CA ILE A 19 6.61 -12.95 10.34
C ILE A 19 8.11 -12.69 10.19
N GLU A 20 8.88 -13.72 9.87
CA GLU A 20 10.35 -13.65 9.75
C GLU A 20 10.79 -12.98 8.46
N ASP A 21 10.16 -13.31 7.32
CA ASP A 21 10.51 -12.74 6.01
C ASP A 21 9.28 -12.47 5.12
N PRO A 22 8.55 -11.38 5.39
CA PRO A 22 7.37 -11.02 4.61
C PRO A 22 7.69 -10.67 3.15
N ILE A 23 8.91 -10.24 2.85
CA ILE A 23 9.33 -9.90 1.50
C ILE A 23 9.48 -11.17 0.66
N ALA A 24 10.20 -12.16 1.18
CA ALA A 24 10.42 -13.42 0.47
C ALA A 24 9.08 -14.12 0.20
N ILE A 25 8.20 -14.23 1.22
CA ILE A 25 6.93 -14.92 1.02
C ILE A 25 5.99 -14.21 0.05
N ALA A 26 5.92 -12.87 0.10
CA ALA A 26 5.11 -12.10 -0.84
C ALA A 26 5.63 -12.27 -2.27
N THR A 27 6.96 -12.30 -2.44
CA THR A 27 7.60 -12.46 -3.76
C THR A 27 7.36 -13.85 -4.32
N GLU A 28 7.61 -14.89 -3.54
CA GLU A 28 7.38 -16.28 -3.96
C GLU A 28 5.91 -16.50 -4.36
N PHE A 29 4.97 -15.99 -3.55
CA PHE A 29 3.56 -16.11 -3.83
C PHE A 29 3.16 -15.38 -5.11
N ALA A 30 3.63 -14.13 -5.29
CA ALA A 30 3.36 -13.34 -6.48
C ALA A 30 3.86 -14.02 -7.76
N GLN A 31 5.08 -14.56 -7.72
CA GLN A 31 5.68 -15.26 -8.85
C GLN A 31 5.02 -16.59 -9.14
N HIS A 32 4.72 -17.38 -8.10
CA HIS A 32 4.10 -18.70 -8.28
C HIS A 32 2.71 -18.62 -8.91
N TYR A 33 1.88 -17.71 -8.42
CA TYR A 33 0.50 -17.55 -8.89
C TYR A 33 0.33 -16.50 -9.99
N GLN A 34 1.41 -15.85 -10.43
CA GLN A 34 1.40 -14.82 -11.47
C GLN A 34 0.42 -13.68 -11.19
N LEU A 35 0.42 -13.17 -9.95
CA LEU A 35 -0.47 -12.10 -9.49
C LEU A 35 0.28 -11.04 -8.67
N THR A 36 -0.33 -9.87 -8.50
CA THR A 36 0.18 -8.86 -7.58
C THR A 36 -0.33 -9.12 -6.18
N VAL A 37 0.60 -9.19 -5.22
CA VAL A 37 0.32 -9.41 -3.79
C VAL A 37 0.43 -8.10 -3.03
N VAL A 38 -0.51 -7.84 -2.14
CA VAL A 38 -0.41 -6.82 -1.09
C VAL A 38 -0.43 -7.53 0.25
N LEU A 39 0.74 -7.72 0.83
CA LEU A 39 0.89 -8.30 2.16
C LEU A 39 0.84 -7.20 3.22
N LYS A 40 -0.25 -7.20 4.00
CA LYS A 40 -0.44 -6.24 5.10
C LYS A 40 0.42 -6.62 6.29
N SER A 41 1.61 -6.07 6.31
CA SER A 41 2.62 -6.18 7.38
C SER A 41 3.10 -4.77 7.77
N VAL A 42 4.14 -4.66 8.56
CA VAL A 42 4.80 -3.38 8.86
C VAL A 42 6.28 -3.54 8.49
N PRO A 43 6.71 -2.90 7.40
CA PRO A 43 5.93 -2.13 6.40
C PRO A 43 5.03 -3.01 5.53
N VAL A 44 3.97 -2.44 4.93
CA VAL A 44 3.18 -3.15 3.92
C VAL A 44 4.05 -3.46 2.72
N THR A 45 4.07 -4.72 2.30
CA THR A 45 4.87 -5.22 1.17
C THR A 45 3.97 -5.45 -0.04
N ILE A 46 4.36 -4.91 -1.19
CA ILE A 46 3.70 -5.18 -2.49
C ILE A 46 4.69 -5.94 -3.35
N ALA A 47 4.30 -7.09 -3.88
CA ALA A 47 5.10 -7.89 -4.79
C ALA A 47 4.36 -8.11 -6.11
N SER A 48 5.08 -7.98 -7.22
CA SER A 48 4.56 -8.22 -8.57
C SER A 48 5.01 -9.57 -9.13
N PRO A 49 4.31 -10.11 -10.14
CA PRO A 49 4.63 -11.42 -10.72
C PRO A 49 6.03 -11.48 -11.38
N ASP A 50 6.61 -10.34 -11.75
CA ASP A 50 7.97 -10.24 -12.29
C ASP A 50 9.07 -10.16 -11.18
N GLY A 51 8.67 -10.25 -9.92
CA GLY A 51 9.58 -10.26 -8.77
C GLY A 51 9.97 -8.89 -8.23
N GLN A 52 9.42 -7.80 -8.75
CA GLN A 52 9.66 -6.49 -8.16
C GLN A 52 8.89 -6.35 -6.84
N VAL A 53 9.51 -5.67 -5.88
CA VAL A 53 8.94 -5.46 -4.54
C VAL A 53 8.98 -3.99 -4.15
N TRP A 54 7.88 -3.51 -3.58
CA TRP A 54 7.75 -2.17 -2.99
C TRP A 54 7.40 -2.29 -1.52
N LEU A 55 8.08 -1.49 -0.71
CA LEU A 55 7.78 -1.33 0.71
C LEU A 55 7.11 0.03 0.92
N ASN A 56 5.94 0.01 1.54
CA ASN A 56 5.19 1.24 1.79
C ASN A 56 5.81 2.03 2.94
N SER A 57 5.94 3.34 2.75
CA SER A 57 6.52 4.28 3.71
C SER A 57 5.50 5.16 4.43
N THR A 58 4.20 4.98 4.16
CA THR A 58 3.11 5.76 4.76
C THR A 58 2.24 4.89 5.66
N GLY A 59 1.51 5.51 6.57
CA GLY A 59 0.61 4.83 7.48
C GLY A 59 1.15 4.71 8.90
N ASN A 60 0.26 4.44 9.82
CA ASN A 60 0.51 4.34 11.26
C ASN A 60 -0.29 3.18 11.87
N SER A 61 -0.12 2.95 13.17
CA SER A 61 -0.75 1.84 13.88
C SER A 61 -2.29 1.93 13.92
N GLY A 62 -2.86 3.13 13.78
CA GLY A 62 -4.31 3.34 13.69
C GLY A 62 -4.96 2.68 12.48
N LEU A 63 -4.18 2.35 11.44
CA LEU A 63 -4.66 1.59 10.27
C LEU A 63 -5.03 0.13 10.60
N ALA A 64 -4.72 -0.36 11.79
CA ALA A 64 -5.14 -1.68 12.27
C ALA A 64 -6.61 -1.71 12.72
N THR A 65 -7.42 -0.75 12.30
CA THR A 65 -8.86 -0.68 12.56
C THR A 65 -9.65 -1.59 11.61
N ALA A 66 -10.79 -2.11 12.10
CA ALA A 66 -11.70 -2.93 11.30
C ALA A 66 -12.23 -2.15 10.08
N GLY A 67 -12.31 -2.79 8.92
CA GLY A 67 -12.76 -2.16 7.67
C GLY A 67 -11.69 -1.38 6.89
N SER A 68 -10.52 -1.13 7.46
CA SER A 68 -9.40 -0.47 6.78
C SER A 68 -8.96 -1.22 5.50
N GLY A 69 -8.97 -2.57 5.55
CA GLY A 69 -8.68 -3.41 4.39
C GLY A 69 -9.74 -3.31 3.29
N ASP A 70 -11.01 -3.15 3.65
CA ASP A 70 -12.10 -3.00 2.69
C ASP A 70 -11.98 -1.66 1.95
N VAL A 71 -11.62 -0.59 2.67
CA VAL A 71 -11.30 0.72 2.06
C VAL A 71 -10.16 0.57 1.06
N LEU A 72 -9.05 -0.07 1.46
CA LEU A 72 -7.91 -0.29 0.56
C LEU A 72 -8.31 -1.07 -0.69
N THR A 73 -9.09 -2.14 -0.52
CA THR A 73 -9.59 -2.96 -1.65
C THR A 73 -10.41 -2.12 -2.62
N GLY A 74 -11.31 -1.27 -2.09
CA GLY A 74 -12.11 -0.35 -2.90
C GLY A 74 -11.26 0.66 -3.67
N VAL A 75 -10.19 1.19 -3.06
CA VAL A 75 -9.27 2.13 -3.71
C VAL A 75 -8.48 1.43 -4.83
N ILE A 76 -7.97 0.21 -4.60
CA ILE A 76 -7.29 -0.60 -5.62
C ILE A 76 -8.22 -0.83 -6.82
N ALA A 77 -9.44 -1.30 -6.55
CA ALA A 77 -10.43 -1.55 -7.59
C ALA A 77 -10.78 -0.27 -8.38
N GLY A 78 -10.89 0.87 -7.70
CA GLY A 78 -11.14 2.17 -8.32
C GLY A 78 -10.04 2.61 -9.28
N PHE A 79 -8.76 2.41 -8.94
CA PHE A 79 -7.63 2.71 -9.83
C PHE A 79 -7.54 1.72 -11.00
N MET A 80 -7.80 0.44 -10.78
CA MET A 80 -7.89 -0.55 -11.85
C MET A 80 -9.00 -0.21 -12.85
N ALA A 81 -10.16 0.24 -12.37
CA ALA A 81 -11.26 0.67 -13.22
C ALA A 81 -10.91 1.91 -14.06
N GLN A 82 -9.93 2.71 -13.64
CA GLN A 82 -9.39 3.85 -14.39
C GLN A 82 -8.26 3.47 -15.36
N GLY A 83 -7.93 2.19 -15.47
CA GLY A 83 -6.98 1.66 -16.45
C GLY A 83 -5.55 1.46 -15.94
N LEU A 84 -5.27 1.62 -14.65
CA LEU A 84 -3.97 1.25 -14.09
C LEU A 84 -3.84 -0.29 -14.05
N THR A 85 -2.62 -0.78 -14.26
CA THR A 85 -2.33 -2.21 -14.06
C THR A 85 -2.53 -2.61 -12.60
N ALA A 86 -2.66 -3.91 -12.32
CA ALA A 86 -2.82 -4.43 -10.95
C ALA A 86 -1.69 -3.93 -10.02
N THR A 87 -0.43 -4.01 -10.48
CA THR A 87 0.73 -3.55 -9.69
C THR A 87 0.71 -2.04 -9.46
N GLN A 88 0.44 -1.24 -10.50
CA GLN A 88 0.34 0.22 -10.36
C GLN A 88 -0.78 0.60 -9.40
N SER A 89 -1.94 -0.04 -9.51
CA SER A 89 -3.08 0.18 -8.62
C SER A 89 -2.75 -0.17 -7.18
N ALA A 90 -2.10 -1.32 -6.94
CA ALA A 90 -1.70 -1.74 -5.61
C ALA A 90 -0.71 -0.76 -4.96
N VAL A 91 0.38 -0.43 -5.65
CA VAL A 91 1.41 0.49 -5.13
C VAL A 91 0.83 1.88 -4.84
N THR A 92 0.08 2.44 -5.78
CA THR A 92 -0.55 3.76 -5.61
C THR A 92 -1.57 3.75 -4.47
N SER A 93 -2.42 2.73 -4.41
CA SER A 93 -3.48 2.65 -3.39
C SER A 93 -2.92 2.45 -1.99
N VAL A 94 -1.93 1.60 -1.81
CA VAL A 94 -1.30 1.35 -0.51
C VAL A 94 -0.66 2.64 0.01
N TYR A 95 0.05 3.37 -0.83
CA TYR A 95 0.64 4.67 -0.47
C TYR A 95 -0.42 5.69 -0.07
N LEU A 96 -1.44 5.90 -0.89
CA LEU A 96 -2.51 6.87 -0.64
C LEU A 96 -3.37 6.52 0.58
N HIS A 97 -3.65 5.24 0.77
CA HIS A 97 -4.38 4.74 1.94
C HIS A 97 -3.58 4.98 3.23
N GLY A 98 -2.28 4.71 3.22
CA GLY A 98 -1.39 5.01 4.34
C GLY A 98 -1.33 6.51 4.64
N LEU A 99 -1.12 7.34 3.61
CA LEU A 99 -1.08 8.80 3.75
C LEU A 99 -2.42 9.36 4.25
N ALA A 100 -3.55 8.85 3.79
CA ALA A 100 -4.87 9.24 4.30
C ALA A 100 -5.02 8.89 5.79
N GLY A 101 -4.50 7.73 6.21
CA GLY A 101 -4.43 7.33 7.62
C GLY A 101 -3.56 8.28 8.44
N ASP A 102 -2.41 8.71 7.91
CA ASP A 102 -1.52 9.68 8.58
C ASP A 102 -2.20 11.04 8.73
N ILE A 103 -2.88 11.52 7.70
CA ILE A 103 -3.65 12.76 7.75
C ILE A 103 -4.79 12.68 8.78
N ALA A 104 -5.52 11.59 8.80
CA ALA A 104 -6.62 11.38 9.73
C ALA A 104 -6.11 11.28 11.18
N SER A 105 -5.04 10.52 11.43
CA SER A 105 -4.46 10.33 12.76
C SER A 105 -3.86 11.62 13.33
N ALA A 106 -3.34 12.50 12.50
CA ALA A 106 -2.85 13.82 12.92
C ALA A 106 -3.96 14.70 13.56
N ARG A 107 -5.22 14.46 13.19
CA ARG A 107 -6.39 15.17 13.72
C ARG A 107 -7.08 14.41 14.87
N LEU A 108 -7.19 13.08 14.76
CA LEU A 108 -8.01 12.26 15.64
C LEU A 108 -7.20 11.47 16.67
N GLY A 109 -5.89 11.32 16.44
CA GLY A 109 -5.06 10.34 17.13
C GLY A 109 -5.26 8.93 16.59
N GLU A 110 -4.24 8.08 16.72
CA GLU A 110 -4.23 6.72 16.16
C GLU A 110 -5.30 5.81 16.80
N TYR A 111 -5.55 5.95 18.09
CA TYR A 111 -6.51 5.11 18.83
C TYR A 111 -7.97 5.36 18.45
N SER A 112 -8.28 6.53 17.90
CA SER A 112 -9.66 6.91 17.54
C SER A 112 -9.96 6.70 16.06
N LEU A 113 -8.98 6.22 15.29
CA LEU A 113 -9.09 6.12 13.84
C LEU A 113 -10.06 5.02 13.42
N MET A 114 -11.00 5.37 12.57
CA MET A 114 -11.96 4.45 11.93
C MET A 114 -11.69 4.35 10.43
N ALA A 115 -12.13 3.27 9.81
CA ALA A 115 -11.99 3.07 8.36
C ALA A 115 -12.62 4.20 7.53
N THR A 116 -13.74 4.76 7.99
CA THR A 116 -14.41 5.89 7.36
C THR A 116 -13.59 7.18 7.41
N ASP A 117 -12.77 7.38 8.44
CA ASP A 117 -11.88 8.55 8.53
C ASP A 117 -10.79 8.47 7.46
N ILE A 118 -10.24 7.28 7.24
CA ILE A 118 -9.26 7.03 6.16
C ILE A 118 -9.90 7.34 4.80
N LEU A 119 -11.12 6.82 4.56
CA LEU A 119 -11.86 7.06 3.33
C LEU A 119 -12.09 8.57 3.09
N ASN A 120 -12.47 9.30 4.12
CA ASN A 120 -12.76 10.74 4.03
C ASN A 120 -11.52 11.59 3.74
N GLU A 121 -10.32 11.14 4.13
CA GLU A 121 -9.05 11.86 3.88
C GLU A 121 -8.37 11.45 2.55
N LEU A 122 -8.86 10.44 1.84
CA LEU A 122 -8.32 10.05 0.53
C LEU A 122 -8.24 11.20 -0.49
N PRO A 123 -9.27 12.05 -0.65
CA PRO A 123 -9.20 13.18 -1.58
C PRO A 123 -8.06 14.13 -1.26
N LYS A 124 -7.78 14.37 0.04
CA LYS A 124 -6.68 15.22 0.48
C LYS A 124 -5.33 14.55 0.23
N ALA A 125 -5.19 13.25 0.53
CA ALA A 125 -3.98 12.49 0.26
C ALA A 125 -3.62 12.50 -1.25
N ILE A 126 -4.59 12.31 -2.12
CA ILE A 126 -4.41 12.40 -3.58
C ILE A 126 -3.93 13.80 -3.99
N LYS A 127 -4.61 14.84 -3.52
CA LYS A 127 -4.27 16.23 -3.84
C LYS A 127 -2.85 16.58 -3.41
N GLU A 128 -2.46 16.25 -2.18
CA GLU A 128 -1.12 16.52 -1.66
C GLU A 128 -0.04 15.77 -2.45
N THR A 129 -0.30 14.52 -2.84
CA THR A 129 0.64 13.73 -3.65
C THR A 129 0.88 14.37 -5.01
N ILE A 130 -0.17 14.83 -5.69
CA ILE A 130 -0.07 15.52 -6.99
C ILE A 130 0.72 16.83 -6.85
N GLN A 131 0.37 17.66 -5.85
CA GLN A 131 1.04 18.93 -5.61
C GLN A 131 2.54 18.78 -5.29
N ASN A 132 2.89 17.73 -4.53
CA ASN A 132 4.28 17.46 -4.20
C ASN A 132 5.10 17.01 -5.42
N GLN A 133 4.48 16.29 -6.36
CA GLN A 133 5.13 15.93 -7.63
C GLN A 133 5.36 17.16 -8.53
N GLU A 134 4.39 18.06 -8.61
CA GLU A 134 4.52 19.30 -9.37
C GLU A 134 5.64 20.19 -8.83
N LYS A 135 5.70 20.38 -7.51
CA LYS A 135 6.78 21.14 -6.84
C LYS A 135 8.17 20.53 -7.12
N LYS A 136 8.29 19.20 -7.08
CA LYS A 136 9.56 18.53 -7.41
C LYS A 136 9.96 18.79 -8.87
N LYS A 137 9.04 18.71 -9.82
CA LYS A 137 9.32 19.01 -11.23
C LYS A 137 9.82 20.45 -11.40
N THR A 138 9.16 21.43 -10.79
CA THR A 138 9.55 22.86 -10.86
C THR A 138 10.93 23.09 -10.23
N SER A 139 11.21 22.51 -9.08
CA SER A 139 12.51 22.69 -8.41
C SER A 139 13.70 22.12 -9.20
N TRP A 140 13.49 21.05 -9.99
CA TRP A 140 14.52 20.51 -10.89
C TRP A 140 14.79 21.46 -12.07
N VAL A 141 13.74 22.05 -12.65
CA VAL A 141 13.87 23.03 -13.74
C VAL A 141 14.59 24.29 -13.25
N ASP A 142 14.22 24.83 -12.09
CA ASP A 142 14.84 26.03 -11.50
C ASP A 142 16.32 25.78 -11.16
N SER A 143 16.69 24.59 -10.70
CA SER A 143 18.07 24.21 -10.44
C SER A 143 18.92 24.10 -11.72
N PHE A 144 18.32 23.76 -12.85
CA PHE A 144 18.98 23.71 -14.16
C PHE A 144 19.12 25.09 -14.83
N LEU A 145 18.21 26.03 -14.53
CA LEU A 145 18.22 27.37 -15.12
C LEU A 145 19.07 28.38 -14.33
N SER A 146 19.58 27.97 -13.16
CA SER A 146 20.43 28.83 -12.28
C SER A 146 21.94 28.59 -12.47
N ILE A 147 22.36 27.86 -13.52
CA ILE A 147 23.73 27.69 -14.00
C ILE A 147 23.94 28.59 -15.21
#